data_6e8db1c5f48e0d0ff83507304aa47f67
#
_entry.id   6e8db1c5f48e0d0ff83507304aa47f67
#
_cell.length_a   1.000
_cell.length_b   1.000
_cell.length_c   1.000
_cell.angle_alpha   90.00
_cell.angle_beta   90.00
_cell.angle_gamma   90.00
#
_symmetry.space_group_name_H-M   'P 1'
#
loop_
_entity.id
_entity.type
_entity.pdbx_description
1 polymer ?
#
loop_
_entity_poly.entity_id
_entity_poly.type
_entity_poly.pdbx_seq_one_letter_code
_entity_poly.pdbx_strand_id
1 'polypeptide(L)'
;ISLSTGVNNYIDDMERSTLSEYPLQIMSSGMDFTSMLSSRVPSDSSQSTTQEEDMVPVRQLLSQMVSGITTNDLKSLKQYLETTDTTVADNATAVEYAYNVSPQIYRQDPDGSIRQVNPDSSLSALGISSTSSTNNMMASMMNTSVFYQLPASDALYHSQYEVKAGRWPENYNECVAVLGADGSITDYALYALGLRDNAELDKMIQQFAQNQNVDVPEDFKTYRYSDFLGRTFKLVNAADRYQYDDAHSTWVDKSDDKAFLQELVANS
;
A
#
# COMPACT_ATOMS: atom_id res chain seq x y z
N ILE A 1 18.76 29.96 31.24
CA ILE A 1 17.92 30.29 30.06
C ILE A 1 18.28 29.36 28.89
N SER A 2 19.58 29.17 28.62
CA SER A 2 20.04 28.34 27.49
C SER A 2 19.67 26.86 27.63
N LEU A 3 19.68 26.27 28.82
CA LEU A 3 19.32 24.86 29.04
C LEU A 3 17.82 24.63 28.81
N SER A 4 16.97 25.54 29.31
CA SER A 4 15.51 25.42 29.10
C SER A 4 15.13 25.56 27.63
N THR A 5 15.79 26.45 26.89
CA THR A 5 15.57 26.58 25.43
C THR A 5 16.02 25.33 24.69
N GLY A 6 17.17 24.74 25.08
CA GLY A 6 17.66 23.52 24.48
C GLY A 6 16.73 22.30 24.73
N VAL A 7 16.18 22.19 25.93
CA VAL A 7 15.22 21.15 26.28
C VAL A 7 13.91 21.33 25.51
N ASN A 8 13.40 22.56 25.42
CA ASN A 8 12.17 22.82 24.65
C ASN A 8 12.36 22.50 23.16
N ASN A 9 13.46 22.95 22.56
CA ASN A 9 13.75 22.61 21.16
C ASN A 9 13.87 21.09 20.94
N TYR A 10 14.49 20.37 21.88
CA TYR A 10 14.58 18.90 21.80
C TYR A 10 13.20 18.24 21.89
N ILE A 11 12.33 18.72 22.77
CA ILE A 11 10.95 18.21 22.89
C ILE A 11 10.20 18.50 21.60
N ASP A 12 10.26 19.71 21.06
CA ASP A 12 9.61 20.10 19.81
C ASP A 12 10.10 19.23 18.63
N ASP A 13 11.40 18.98 18.55
CA ASP A 13 11.98 18.13 17.50
C ASP A 13 11.53 16.65 17.64
N MET A 14 11.45 16.15 18.88
CA MET A 14 10.94 14.80 19.16
C MET A 14 9.45 14.68 18.83
N GLU A 15 8.64 15.66 19.19
CA GLU A 15 7.22 15.68 18.86
C GLU A 15 6.99 15.72 17.35
N ARG A 16 7.70 16.58 16.63
CA ARG A 16 7.64 16.69 15.17
C ARG A 16 8.06 15.39 14.49
N SER A 17 9.15 14.78 14.94
CA SER A 17 9.62 13.51 14.43
C SER A 17 8.58 12.40 14.63
N THR A 18 8.02 12.32 15.84
CA THR A 18 7.00 11.31 16.17
C THR A 18 5.71 11.52 15.36
N LEU A 19 5.24 12.76 15.21
CA LEU A 19 4.02 13.06 14.45
C LEU A 19 4.21 12.83 12.94
N SER A 20 5.41 13.01 12.41
CA SER A 20 5.68 12.69 11.00
C SER A 20 5.79 11.17 10.74
N GLU A 21 6.23 10.42 11.74
CA GLU A 21 6.28 8.94 11.67
C GLU A 21 4.88 8.33 11.83
N TYR A 22 4.03 8.92 12.68
CA TYR A 22 2.66 8.47 12.97
C TYR A 22 1.63 9.55 12.65
N PRO A 23 1.36 9.82 11.35
CA PRO A 23 0.44 10.88 10.97
C PRO A 23 -1.00 10.57 11.37
N LEU A 24 -1.78 11.60 11.68
CA LEU A 24 -3.22 11.47 11.85
C LEU A 24 -3.85 11.13 10.49
N GLN A 25 -4.56 9.99 10.44
CA GLN A 25 -5.23 9.54 9.23
C GLN A 25 -6.75 9.61 9.39
N ILE A 26 -7.41 10.25 8.42
CA ILE A 26 -8.87 10.30 8.34
C ILE A 26 -9.27 9.50 7.09
N MET A 27 -9.90 8.35 7.30
CA MET A 27 -10.34 7.45 6.22
C MET A 27 -11.80 7.72 5.84
N SER A 28 -12.16 7.35 4.60
CA SER A 28 -13.54 7.47 4.08
C SER A 28 -14.55 6.62 4.84
N SER A 29 -14.11 5.51 5.41
CA SER A 29 -14.94 4.64 6.26
C SER A 29 -14.19 4.26 7.52
N GLY A 30 -14.89 4.29 8.64
CA GLY A 30 -14.40 3.83 9.93
C GLY A 30 -15.21 2.63 10.40
N MET A 31 -14.56 1.69 11.07
CA MET A 31 -15.22 0.64 11.83
C MET A 31 -15.14 0.98 13.32
N ASP A 32 -16.27 1.03 13.97
CA ASP A 32 -16.30 1.20 15.43
C ASP A 32 -15.95 -0.13 16.13
N PHE A 33 -14.63 -0.33 16.31
CA PHE A 33 -14.13 -1.48 17.06
C PHE A 33 -14.60 -1.54 18.51
N THR A 34 -14.93 -0.40 19.09
CA THR A 34 -15.40 -0.33 20.49
C THR A 34 -16.77 -0.97 20.62
N SER A 35 -17.66 -0.69 19.69
CA SER A 35 -18.99 -1.32 19.62
C SER A 35 -18.88 -2.81 19.30
N MET A 36 -17.93 -3.21 18.46
CA MET A 36 -17.69 -4.62 18.14
C MET A 36 -17.09 -5.38 19.35
N LEU A 37 -16.22 -4.74 20.13
CA LEU A 37 -15.61 -5.35 21.30
C LEU A 37 -16.62 -5.45 22.45
N SER A 38 -17.45 -4.41 22.67
CA SER A 38 -18.50 -4.41 23.68
C SER A 38 -19.59 -5.45 23.43
N SER A 39 -19.86 -5.78 22.16
CA SER A 39 -20.78 -6.87 21.80
C SER A 39 -20.23 -8.28 22.08
N ARG A 40 -18.92 -8.42 22.31
CA ARG A 40 -18.25 -9.68 22.67
C ARG A 40 -18.19 -9.91 24.18
N VAL A 41 -18.28 -8.85 24.97
CA VAL A 41 -18.36 -8.99 26.43
C VAL A 41 -19.76 -9.48 26.75
N PRO A 42 -19.96 -10.64 27.38
CA PRO A 42 -21.26 -11.04 27.87
C PRO A 42 -21.69 -9.95 28.83
N SER A 43 -22.67 -9.16 28.47
CA SER A 43 -23.31 -8.24 29.41
C SER A 43 -24.01 -9.11 30.41
N ASP A 44 -23.48 -9.12 31.61
CA ASP A 44 -24.11 -9.73 32.78
C ASP A 44 -25.30 -8.88 33.25
N SER A 45 -26.03 -8.33 32.28
CA SER A 45 -27.31 -7.70 32.50
C SER A 45 -28.40 -8.75 32.25
N SER A 46 -28.77 -9.38 33.32
CA SER A 46 -29.96 -10.15 33.53
C SER A 46 -31.21 -9.52 32.91
N GLN A 47 -31.38 -9.69 31.62
CA GLN A 47 -32.70 -9.82 31.04
C GLN A 47 -32.99 -11.31 30.94
N SER A 48 -33.58 -11.83 31.97
CA SER A 48 -34.27 -13.09 32.01
C SER A 48 -35.43 -13.04 31.01
N THR A 49 -35.10 -13.25 29.74
CA THR A 49 -36.09 -13.75 28.81
C THR A 49 -36.21 -15.23 29.08
N THR A 50 -37.35 -15.65 29.58
CA THR A 50 -37.80 -17.03 29.60
C THR A 50 -37.51 -17.62 28.21
N GLN A 51 -36.45 -18.44 28.12
CA GLN A 51 -36.18 -19.22 26.92
C GLN A 51 -37.28 -20.27 26.81
N GLU A 52 -38.16 -20.12 25.85
CA GLU A 52 -39.00 -21.25 25.42
C GLU A 52 -38.05 -22.33 24.89
N GLU A 53 -38.24 -23.58 25.35
CA GLU A 53 -37.30 -24.69 25.21
C GLU A 53 -36.97 -25.11 23.77
N ASP A 54 -37.59 -24.50 22.75
CA ASP A 54 -37.39 -24.82 21.29
C ASP A 54 -36.89 -23.63 20.43
N MET A 55 -36.42 -22.52 21.00
CA MET A 55 -35.98 -21.36 20.25
C MET A 55 -34.47 -21.17 20.29
N VAL A 56 -33.87 -21.01 19.08
CA VAL A 56 -32.45 -20.70 18.93
C VAL A 56 -32.26 -19.19 18.84
N PRO A 57 -31.58 -18.53 19.78
CA PRO A 57 -31.32 -17.09 19.73
C PRO A 57 -30.36 -16.76 18.57
N VAL A 58 -30.75 -15.82 17.74
CA VAL A 58 -29.90 -15.36 16.62
C VAL A 58 -29.00 -14.22 17.09
N ARG A 59 -27.68 -14.39 16.95
CA ARG A 59 -26.71 -13.32 17.15
C ARG A 59 -26.56 -12.51 15.87
N GLN A 60 -26.91 -11.24 15.93
CA GLN A 60 -26.89 -10.32 14.78
C GLN A 60 -25.48 -9.76 14.49
N LEU A 61 -24.46 -10.62 14.36
CA LEU A 61 -23.08 -10.18 14.15
C LEU A 61 -22.91 -9.39 12.84
N LEU A 62 -23.49 -9.85 11.75
CA LEU A 62 -23.40 -9.18 10.46
C LEU A 62 -24.15 -7.85 10.46
N SER A 63 -25.35 -7.80 11.02
CA SER A 63 -26.14 -6.59 11.11
C SER A 63 -25.44 -5.51 11.95
N GLN A 64 -24.83 -5.90 13.06
CA GLN A 64 -24.06 -5.01 13.92
C GLN A 64 -22.77 -4.54 13.23
N MET A 65 -22.07 -5.43 12.52
CA MET A 65 -20.86 -5.07 11.79
C MET A 65 -21.15 -4.07 10.67
N VAL A 66 -22.23 -4.28 9.91
CA VAL A 66 -22.62 -3.38 8.82
C VAL A 66 -23.17 -2.05 9.35
N SER A 67 -23.94 -2.07 10.44
CA SER A 67 -24.46 -0.85 11.06
C SER A 67 -23.39 -0.03 11.79
N GLY A 68 -22.28 -0.64 12.17
CA GLY A 68 -21.13 0.03 12.79
C GLY A 68 -20.17 0.67 11.77
N ILE A 69 -20.39 0.51 10.45
CA ILE A 69 -19.60 1.19 9.43
C ILE A 69 -20.10 2.63 9.29
N THR A 70 -19.26 3.57 9.68
CA THR A 70 -19.50 5.01 9.48
C THR A 70 -18.76 5.49 8.24
N THR A 71 -19.36 6.43 7.52
CA THR A 71 -18.71 7.07 6.36
C THR A 71 -18.42 8.52 6.69
N ASN A 72 -17.21 8.97 6.34
CA ASN A 72 -16.77 10.35 6.48
C ASN A 72 -16.90 11.08 5.14
N ASP A 73 -17.42 12.30 5.16
CA ASP A 73 -17.46 13.17 3.98
C ASP A 73 -16.10 13.83 3.75
N LEU A 74 -15.16 13.03 3.20
CA LEU A 74 -13.81 13.51 2.89
C LEU A 74 -13.80 14.59 1.79
N LYS A 75 -14.82 14.64 0.93
CA LYS A 75 -14.91 15.66 -0.12
C LYS A 75 -15.12 17.03 0.50
N SER A 76 -16.08 17.17 1.40
CA SER A 76 -16.33 18.42 2.11
C SER A 76 -15.19 18.80 3.03
N LEU A 77 -14.55 17.81 3.67
CA LEU A 77 -13.36 18.04 4.49
C LEU A 77 -12.20 18.61 3.65
N LYS A 78 -11.90 17.99 2.51
CA LYS A 78 -10.88 18.48 1.59
C LYS A 78 -11.18 19.92 1.15
N GLN A 79 -12.40 20.20 0.73
CA GLN A 79 -12.82 21.54 0.32
C GLN A 79 -12.66 22.55 1.46
N TYR A 80 -13.01 22.18 2.68
CA TYR A 80 -12.83 23.02 3.86
C TYR A 80 -11.36 23.35 4.10
N LEU A 81 -10.47 22.36 4.03
CA LEU A 81 -9.03 22.53 4.24
C LEU A 81 -8.36 23.36 3.14
N GLU A 82 -8.86 23.30 1.90
CA GLU A 82 -8.28 24.03 0.76
C GLU A 82 -8.82 25.46 0.61
N THR A 83 -10.05 25.72 1.05
CA THR A 83 -10.72 27.01 0.78
C THR A 83 -10.86 27.91 1.98
N THR A 84 -10.66 27.39 3.19
CA THR A 84 -10.84 28.15 4.43
C THR A 84 -9.49 28.35 5.11
N ASP A 85 -9.23 29.58 5.55
CA ASP A 85 -8.09 29.87 6.43
C ASP A 85 -8.36 29.19 7.79
N THR A 86 -7.79 28.00 7.95
CA THR A 86 -8.07 27.13 9.09
C THR A 86 -6.87 27.08 10.02
N THR A 87 -7.14 26.94 11.31
CA THR A 87 -6.08 26.68 12.31
C THR A 87 -5.33 25.37 12.03
N VAL A 88 -5.85 24.49 11.17
CA VAL A 88 -5.16 23.27 10.74
C VAL A 88 -3.96 23.61 9.86
N ALA A 89 -4.10 24.56 8.92
CA ALA A 89 -3.01 24.99 8.05
C ALA A 89 -1.83 25.57 8.88
N ASP A 90 -2.14 26.27 9.97
CA ASP A 90 -1.13 26.88 10.83
C ASP A 90 -0.42 25.87 11.77
N ASN A 91 -1.06 24.73 12.04
CA ASN A 91 -0.58 23.76 13.02
C ASN A 91 -0.19 22.39 12.40
N ALA A 92 -0.40 22.18 11.10
CA ALA A 92 0.01 20.99 10.40
C ALA A 92 1.30 21.21 9.62
N THR A 93 2.25 20.29 9.73
CA THR A 93 3.47 20.31 8.90
C THR A 93 3.13 20.09 7.42
N ALA A 94 2.17 19.22 7.14
CA ALA A 94 1.64 18.97 5.81
C ALA A 94 0.25 18.32 5.90
N VAL A 95 -0.54 18.49 4.84
CA VAL A 95 -1.80 17.78 4.62
C VAL A 95 -1.68 17.01 3.32
N GLU A 96 -1.72 15.68 3.41
CA GLU A 96 -1.58 14.78 2.26
C GLU A 96 -2.91 14.11 1.94
N TYR A 97 -3.24 14.02 0.67
CA TYR A 97 -4.45 13.36 0.19
C TYR A 97 -4.09 12.05 -0.49
N ALA A 98 -4.52 10.93 0.11
CA ALA A 98 -4.36 9.61 -0.48
C ALA A 98 -5.65 9.19 -1.21
N TYR A 99 -5.51 8.75 -2.44
CA TYR A 99 -6.61 8.20 -3.24
C TYR A 99 -6.44 6.69 -3.38
N ASN A 100 -7.55 5.97 -3.42
CA ASN A 100 -7.52 4.52 -3.62
C ASN A 100 -7.26 4.19 -5.11
N VAL A 101 -6.09 4.59 -5.60
CA VAL A 101 -5.62 4.33 -6.96
C VAL A 101 -4.28 3.61 -6.87
N SER A 102 -4.21 2.41 -7.45
CA SER A 102 -2.96 1.67 -7.58
C SER A 102 -2.32 2.00 -8.92
N PRO A 103 -1.14 2.60 -8.95
CA PRO A 103 -0.42 2.85 -10.19
C PRO A 103 -0.08 1.53 -10.88
N GLN A 104 -0.33 1.44 -12.18
CA GLN A 104 -0.03 0.26 -12.98
C GLN A 104 1.40 0.40 -13.52
N ILE A 105 2.34 -0.26 -12.85
CA ILE A 105 3.76 -0.16 -13.16
C ILE A 105 4.25 -1.47 -13.77
N TYR A 106 4.89 -1.33 -14.93
CA TYR A 106 5.45 -2.44 -15.68
C TYR A 106 6.96 -2.29 -15.82
N ARG A 107 7.66 -3.40 -15.83
CA ARG A 107 9.05 -3.50 -16.19
C ARG A 107 9.18 -4.30 -17.49
N GLN A 108 10.04 -3.85 -18.37
CA GLN A 108 10.44 -4.60 -19.54
C GLN A 108 11.79 -5.27 -19.25
N ASP A 109 11.82 -6.59 -19.40
CA ASP A 109 13.03 -7.38 -19.24
C ASP A 109 13.90 -7.33 -20.52
N PRO A 110 15.20 -7.64 -20.42
CA PRO A 110 16.10 -7.58 -21.59
C PRO A 110 15.72 -8.48 -22.76
N ASP A 111 14.95 -9.53 -22.50
CA ASP A 111 14.40 -10.43 -23.52
C ASP A 111 13.15 -9.87 -24.22
N GLY A 112 12.73 -8.65 -23.84
CA GLY A 112 11.54 -8.00 -24.36
C GLY A 112 10.23 -8.42 -23.69
N SER A 113 10.26 -9.32 -22.73
CA SER A 113 9.09 -9.67 -21.93
C SER A 113 8.68 -8.52 -21.01
N ILE A 114 7.38 -8.42 -20.75
CA ILE A 114 6.81 -7.39 -19.89
C ILE A 114 6.25 -8.04 -18.64
N ARG A 115 6.59 -7.47 -17.49
CA ARG A 115 6.07 -7.89 -16.21
C ARG A 115 5.43 -6.73 -15.47
N GLN A 116 4.22 -6.93 -14.98
CA GLN A 116 3.61 -5.99 -14.05
C GLN A 116 4.26 -6.16 -12.67
N VAL A 117 4.82 -5.07 -12.15
CA VAL A 117 5.51 -5.03 -10.85
C VAL A 117 4.72 -4.27 -9.79
N ASN A 118 3.65 -3.58 -10.21
CA ASN A 118 2.68 -2.96 -9.32
C ASN A 118 1.30 -2.80 -10.00
N PRO A 119 0.20 -3.22 -9.39
CA PRO A 119 0.15 -4.22 -8.30
C PRO A 119 0.70 -5.56 -8.78
N ASP A 120 1.53 -6.20 -7.99
CA ASP A 120 2.07 -7.50 -8.35
C ASP A 120 1.07 -8.60 -7.96
N SER A 121 0.71 -9.42 -8.95
CA SER A 121 -0.18 -10.57 -8.77
C SER A 121 0.57 -11.90 -8.61
N SER A 122 1.90 -11.89 -8.65
CA SER A 122 2.73 -13.11 -8.59
C SER A 122 2.42 -13.95 -7.35
N LEU A 123 2.19 -13.29 -6.21
CA LEU A 123 1.89 -13.97 -4.95
C LEU A 123 0.40 -14.32 -4.77
N SER A 124 -0.45 -14.02 -5.72
CA SER A 124 -1.89 -14.32 -5.64
C SER A 124 -2.17 -15.83 -5.55
N ALA A 125 -1.32 -16.66 -6.16
CA ALA A 125 -1.38 -18.11 -6.04
C ALA A 125 -1.14 -18.63 -4.62
N LEU A 126 -0.49 -17.83 -3.78
CA LEU A 126 -0.26 -18.09 -2.35
C LEU A 126 -1.42 -17.56 -1.46
N GLY A 127 -2.49 -17.07 -2.05
CA GLY A 127 -3.60 -16.41 -1.34
C GLY A 127 -3.25 -14.98 -0.86
N ILE A 128 -2.13 -14.44 -1.30
CA ILE A 128 -1.66 -13.11 -0.97
C ILE A 128 -2.03 -12.19 -2.13
N SER A 129 -3.11 -11.42 -1.97
CA SER A 129 -3.57 -10.48 -2.99
C SER A 129 -3.46 -9.04 -2.48
N SER A 130 -2.80 -8.20 -3.25
CA SER A 130 -2.70 -6.77 -2.97
C SER A 130 -4.02 -6.00 -3.15
N THR A 131 -5.02 -6.63 -3.79
CA THR A 131 -6.30 -5.99 -4.13
C THR A 131 -7.45 -6.29 -3.17
N SER A 132 -7.29 -7.23 -2.23
CA SER A 132 -8.36 -7.65 -1.33
C SER A 132 -8.30 -6.87 -0.01
N SER A 133 -9.28 -6.00 0.20
CA SER A 133 -9.45 -5.22 1.43
C SER A 133 -9.70 -6.06 2.70
N THR A 134 -10.07 -7.32 2.54
CA THR A 134 -10.41 -8.23 3.65
C THR A 134 -9.19 -8.95 4.25
N ASN A 135 -8.08 -9.01 3.52
CA ASN A 135 -6.84 -9.65 3.98
C ASN A 135 -5.72 -8.64 4.30
N ASN A 136 -6.08 -7.39 4.55
CA ASN A 136 -5.11 -6.31 4.81
C ASN A 136 -4.12 -6.62 5.95
N MET A 137 -4.50 -7.44 6.93
CA MET A 137 -3.59 -7.78 8.02
C MET A 137 -2.44 -8.68 7.53
N MET A 138 -2.72 -9.65 6.67
CA MET A 138 -1.70 -10.54 6.10
C MET A 138 -0.87 -9.83 5.03
N ALA A 139 -1.51 -9.03 4.17
CA ALA A 139 -0.84 -8.20 3.19
C ALA A 139 0.04 -7.12 3.84
N SER A 140 -0.40 -6.55 4.97
CA SER A 140 0.40 -5.59 5.75
C SER A 140 1.58 -6.26 6.45
N MET A 141 1.45 -7.51 6.88
CA MET A 141 2.57 -8.25 7.48
C MET A 141 3.61 -8.67 6.43
N MET A 142 3.21 -8.95 5.20
CA MET A 142 4.12 -9.41 4.14
C MET A 142 4.59 -8.27 3.22
N ASN A 143 3.99 -7.08 3.35
CA ASN A 143 4.34 -5.86 2.59
C ASN A 143 4.66 -6.13 1.10
N THR A 144 3.69 -6.69 0.39
CA THR A 144 3.85 -7.09 -1.03
C THR A 144 3.81 -5.93 -2.02
N SER A 145 3.49 -4.73 -1.56
CA SER A 145 3.61 -3.53 -2.38
C SER A 145 5.04 -3.03 -2.37
N VAL A 146 5.63 -2.87 -3.53
CA VAL A 146 7.01 -2.37 -3.69
C VAL A 146 7.02 -0.88 -3.99
N PHE A 147 5.97 -0.37 -4.62
CA PHE A 147 5.88 1.03 -5.01
C PHE A 147 4.89 1.78 -4.14
N TYR A 148 5.34 2.89 -3.59
CA TYR A 148 4.56 3.82 -2.76
C TYR A 148 4.70 5.22 -3.31
N GLN A 149 3.65 6.01 -3.16
CA GLN A 149 3.71 7.41 -3.47
C GLN A 149 4.59 8.12 -2.44
N LEU A 150 5.57 8.87 -2.90
CA LEU A 150 6.32 9.77 -2.05
C LEU A 150 5.43 10.95 -1.65
N PRO A 151 5.43 11.39 -0.37
CA PRO A 151 4.68 12.58 0.03
C PRO A 151 5.02 13.79 -0.83
N ALA A 152 4.04 14.66 -1.05
CA ALA A 152 4.24 15.88 -1.84
C ALA A 152 5.15 16.89 -1.12
N SER A 153 5.11 16.91 0.21
CA SER A 153 5.97 17.77 1.03
C SER A 153 7.30 17.09 1.33
N ASP A 154 8.40 17.67 0.87
CA ASP A 154 9.75 17.22 1.14
C ASP A 154 10.14 17.28 2.63
N ALA A 155 9.51 18.18 3.40
CA ALA A 155 9.69 18.27 4.84
C ALA A 155 9.34 16.98 5.59
N LEU A 156 8.48 16.12 5.00
CA LEU A 156 8.05 14.87 5.63
C LEU A 156 9.09 13.76 5.53
N TYR A 157 9.99 13.79 4.54
CA TYR A 157 10.93 12.70 4.34
C TYR A 157 12.40 13.11 4.33
N HIS A 158 12.76 14.35 4.02
CA HIS A 158 14.17 14.79 4.00
C HIS A 158 14.86 14.65 5.36
N SER A 159 14.12 14.80 6.45
CA SER A 159 14.67 14.65 7.80
C SER A 159 14.79 13.19 8.26
N GLN A 160 14.05 12.26 7.62
CA GLN A 160 13.98 10.86 8.02
C GLN A 160 14.92 9.96 7.23
N TYR A 161 15.32 10.38 6.02
CA TYR A 161 16.11 9.55 5.11
C TYR A 161 17.40 10.25 4.69
N GLU A 162 18.44 9.47 4.50
CA GLU A 162 19.73 9.92 4.00
C GLU A 162 19.98 9.38 2.59
N VAL A 163 20.37 10.27 1.66
CA VAL A 163 20.74 9.86 0.30
C VAL A 163 22.09 9.15 0.32
N LYS A 164 22.11 7.85 0.05
CA LYS A 164 23.33 7.05 -0.04
C LYS A 164 23.97 7.08 -1.43
N ALA A 165 23.16 7.23 -2.49
CA ALA A 165 23.61 7.37 -3.86
C ALA A 165 22.52 8.04 -4.72
N GLY A 166 22.93 8.77 -5.77
CA GLY A 166 22.00 9.52 -6.61
C GLY A 166 21.56 10.85 -5.98
N ARG A 167 20.30 11.17 -6.13
CA ARG A 167 19.68 12.41 -5.62
C ARG A 167 18.20 12.17 -5.28
N TRP A 168 17.57 13.11 -4.61
CA TRP A 168 16.12 13.14 -4.46
C TRP A 168 15.41 13.33 -5.81
N PRO A 169 14.17 12.79 -5.97
CA PRO A 169 13.36 13.03 -7.16
C PRO A 169 13.02 14.52 -7.30
N GLU A 170 13.06 15.01 -8.53
CA GLU A 170 12.66 16.37 -8.88
C GLU A 170 11.42 16.39 -9.75
N ASN A 171 11.07 15.23 -10.33
CA ASN A 171 9.95 15.09 -11.24
C ASN A 171 9.04 13.93 -10.81
N TYR A 172 7.77 14.01 -11.18
CA TYR A 172 6.75 13.01 -10.83
C TYR A 172 7.02 11.60 -11.37
N ASN A 173 7.87 11.49 -12.39
CA ASN A 173 8.25 10.23 -13.04
C ASN A 173 9.59 9.66 -12.54
N GLU A 174 10.09 10.15 -11.44
CA GLU A 174 11.30 9.65 -10.80
C GLU A 174 10.94 8.89 -9.52
N CYS A 175 11.73 7.89 -9.19
CA CYS A 175 11.56 7.09 -7.98
C CYS A 175 12.89 6.90 -7.24
N VAL A 176 12.80 6.61 -5.97
CA VAL A 176 13.92 6.26 -5.09
C VAL A 176 13.75 4.83 -4.58
N ALA A 177 14.86 4.12 -4.45
CA ALA A 177 14.90 2.86 -3.71
C ALA A 177 15.16 3.15 -2.24
N VAL A 178 14.24 2.73 -1.37
CA VAL A 178 14.37 2.91 0.08
C VAL A 178 14.96 1.65 0.69
N LEU A 179 16.02 1.82 1.47
CA LEU A 179 16.64 0.75 2.24
C LEU A 179 16.12 0.78 3.68
N GLY A 180 16.13 -0.35 4.35
CA GLY A 180 15.85 -0.43 5.77
C GLY A 180 16.89 0.36 6.59
N ALA A 181 16.59 0.62 7.87
CA ALA A 181 17.47 1.33 8.77
C ALA A 181 18.84 0.62 8.95
N ASP A 182 18.87 -0.68 8.74
CA ASP A 182 20.08 -1.52 8.74
C ASP A 182 20.81 -1.54 7.38
N GLY A 183 20.31 -0.80 6.38
CA GLY A 183 20.83 -0.76 5.02
C GLY A 183 20.42 -1.95 4.16
N SER A 184 19.50 -2.81 4.62
CA SER A 184 19.01 -3.96 3.86
C SER A 184 17.88 -3.59 2.89
N ILE A 185 17.62 -4.49 1.95
CA ILE A 185 16.45 -4.46 1.06
C ILE A 185 15.88 -5.88 0.97
N THR A 186 14.58 -5.99 0.79
CA THR A 186 13.94 -7.30 0.65
C THR A 186 14.28 -7.95 -0.69
N ASP A 187 14.39 -9.27 -0.72
CA ASP A 187 14.57 -10.04 -1.96
C ASP A 187 13.39 -9.83 -2.93
N TYR A 188 12.17 -9.66 -2.41
CA TYR A 188 11.00 -9.33 -3.20
C TYR A 188 11.16 -8.02 -3.99
N ALA A 189 11.73 -6.99 -3.37
CA ALA A 189 12.06 -5.75 -4.06
C ALA A 189 13.12 -5.96 -5.14
N LEU A 190 14.10 -6.85 -4.93
CA LEU A 190 15.11 -7.17 -5.95
C LEU A 190 14.48 -7.82 -7.20
N TYR A 191 13.48 -8.68 -7.04
CA TYR A 191 12.72 -9.24 -8.17
C TYR A 191 11.94 -8.15 -8.91
N ALA A 192 11.27 -7.25 -8.19
CA ALA A 192 10.53 -6.14 -8.80
C ALA A 192 11.46 -5.18 -9.56
N LEU A 193 12.65 -4.90 -9.02
CA LEU A 193 13.68 -4.06 -9.64
C LEU A 193 14.42 -4.73 -10.81
N GLY A 194 14.23 -6.06 -11.01
CA GLY A 194 14.95 -6.82 -12.03
C GLY A 194 16.43 -7.04 -11.70
N LEU A 195 16.79 -7.02 -10.43
CA LEU A 195 18.12 -7.36 -9.94
C LEU A 195 18.28 -8.86 -9.71
N ARG A 196 17.15 -9.57 -9.58
CA ARG A 196 17.07 -11.03 -9.58
C ARG A 196 16.19 -11.52 -10.71
N ASP A 197 16.43 -12.76 -11.14
CA ASP A 197 15.66 -13.40 -12.20
C ASP A 197 14.27 -13.80 -11.68
N ASN A 198 13.23 -13.25 -12.28
CA ASN A 198 11.85 -13.58 -11.93
C ASN A 198 11.48 -15.05 -12.22
N ALA A 199 12.19 -15.74 -13.09
CA ALA A 199 11.98 -17.16 -13.31
C ALA A 199 12.23 -17.98 -12.03
N GLU A 200 13.14 -17.55 -11.18
CA GLU A 200 13.35 -18.16 -9.85
C GLU A 200 12.13 -17.98 -8.96
N LEU A 201 11.58 -16.75 -8.89
CA LEU A 201 10.39 -16.46 -8.12
C LEU A 201 9.19 -17.25 -8.62
N ASP A 202 8.97 -17.27 -9.93
CA ASP A 202 7.86 -17.99 -10.57
C ASP A 202 7.96 -19.50 -10.31
N LYS A 203 9.19 -20.06 -10.33
CA LYS A 203 9.45 -21.47 -9.98
C LYS A 203 9.10 -21.77 -8.54
N MET A 204 9.55 -20.92 -7.59
CA MET A 204 9.24 -21.09 -6.16
C MET A 204 7.73 -21.06 -5.92
N ILE A 205 7.02 -20.12 -6.51
CA ILE A 205 5.56 -19.99 -6.39
C ILE A 205 4.86 -21.23 -6.97
N GLN A 206 5.30 -21.69 -8.13
CA GLN A 206 4.73 -22.90 -8.77
C GLN A 206 4.96 -24.17 -7.93
N GLN A 207 6.17 -24.35 -7.40
CA GLN A 207 6.48 -25.49 -6.53
C GLN A 207 5.61 -25.46 -5.26
N PHE A 208 5.44 -24.29 -4.65
CA PHE A 208 4.55 -24.14 -3.50
C PHE A 208 3.09 -24.46 -3.84
N ALA A 209 2.57 -23.92 -4.94
CA ALA A 209 1.20 -24.18 -5.37
C ALA A 209 0.92 -25.66 -5.68
N GLN A 210 1.96 -26.42 -6.06
CA GLN A 210 1.90 -27.86 -6.33
C GLN A 210 2.22 -28.72 -5.08
N ASN A 211 2.37 -28.13 -3.90
CA ASN A 211 2.80 -28.80 -2.68
C ASN A 211 4.13 -29.58 -2.83
N GLN A 212 5.04 -29.06 -3.64
CA GLN A 212 6.39 -29.60 -3.82
C GLN A 212 7.36 -28.93 -2.84
N ASN A 213 8.54 -29.53 -2.66
CA ASN A 213 9.63 -28.86 -1.98
C ASN A 213 10.04 -27.62 -2.77
N VAL A 214 10.09 -26.47 -2.10
CA VAL A 214 10.46 -25.20 -2.72
C VAL A 214 12.00 -25.08 -2.73
N ASP A 215 12.58 -24.96 -3.92
CA ASP A 215 13.99 -24.69 -4.11
C ASP A 215 14.25 -23.20 -3.81
N VAL A 216 14.64 -22.88 -2.60
CA VAL A 216 15.02 -21.52 -2.22
C VAL A 216 16.47 -21.27 -2.65
N PRO A 217 16.75 -20.19 -3.39
CA PRO A 217 18.11 -19.84 -3.75
C PRO A 217 18.96 -19.55 -2.50
N GLU A 218 20.09 -20.21 -2.38
CA GLU A 218 21.02 -20.02 -1.24
C GLU A 218 21.98 -18.84 -1.44
N ASP A 219 22.08 -18.32 -2.67
CA ASP A 219 23.05 -17.29 -3.06
C ASP A 219 22.45 -15.90 -2.89
N PHE A 220 22.60 -15.34 -1.69
CA PHE A 220 22.27 -13.93 -1.40
C PHE A 220 23.46 -13.04 -1.77
N LYS A 221 23.48 -12.58 -3.03
CA LYS A 221 24.48 -11.60 -3.48
C LYS A 221 24.30 -10.28 -2.73
N THR A 222 25.42 -9.63 -2.45
CA THR A 222 25.43 -8.23 -2.04
C THR A 222 25.41 -7.33 -3.26
N TYR A 223 24.65 -6.26 -3.18
CA TYR A 223 24.50 -5.27 -4.24
C TYR A 223 25.17 -3.96 -3.84
N ARG A 224 25.70 -3.23 -4.82
CA ARG A 224 26.21 -1.87 -4.62
C ARG A 224 25.05 -0.89 -4.78
N TYR A 225 25.12 0.27 -4.14
CA TYR A 225 24.13 1.32 -4.34
C TYR A 225 23.96 1.71 -5.80
N SER A 226 25.05 1.68 -6.60
CA SER A 226 25.01 1.95 -8.04
C SER A 226 24.14 0.97 -8.84
N ASP A 227 23.91 -0.25 -8.33
CA ASP A 227 23.14 -1.27 -9.05
C ASP A 227 21.64 -0.94 -9.05
N PHE A 228 21.21 -0.10 -8.12
CA PHE A 228 19.83 0.39 -8.02
C PHE A 228 19.57 1.61 -8.91
N LEU A 229 20.61 2.32 -9.34
CA LEU A 229 20.47 3.52 -10.14
C LEU A 229 20.17 3.21 -11.61
N GLY A 230 19.46 4.13 -12.29
CA GLY A 230 19.15 4.02 -13.73
C GLY A 230 18.14 2.93 -14.08
N ARG A 231 17.41 2.37 -13.10
CA ARG A 231 16.31 1.45 -13.37
C ARG A 231 15.10 2.21 -13.88
N THR A 232 14.49 1.70 -14.93
CA THR A 232 13.34 2.33 -15.57
C THR A 232 12.12 1.43 -15.53
N PHE A 233 10.98 2.05 -15.38
CA PHE A 233 9.67 1.40 -15.36
C PHE A 233 8.73 2.14 -16.29
N LYS A 234 7.66 1.48 -16.70
CA LYS A 234 6.60 2.05 -17.49
C LYS A 234 5.35 2.23 -16.63
N LEU A 235 4.83 3.44 -16.58
CA LEU A 235 3.60 3.76 -15.88
C LEU A 235 2.46 3.80 -16.89
N VAL A 236 1.46 2.96 -16.69
CA VAL A 236 0.28 2.83 -17.54
C VAL A 236 -0.94 3.31 -16.75
N ASN A 237 -1.83 4.09 -17.37
CA ASN A 237 -3.10 4.41 -16.74
C ASN A 237 -3.98 3.16 -16.69
N ALA A 238 -4.66 2.94 -15.58
CA ALA A 238 -5.54 1.77 -15.42
C ALA A 238 -6.65 1.73 -16.50
N ALA A 239 -7.13 2.89 -16.95
CA ALA A 239 -8.13 3.00 -18.00
C ALA A 239 -7.64 2.51 -19.36
N ASP A 240 -6.35 2.66 -19.66
CA ASP A 240 -5.78 2.30 -20.96
C ASP A 240 -5.69 0.78 -21.17
N ARG A 241 -5.95 -0.02 -20.13
CA ARG A 241 -6.06 -1.48 -20.23
C ARG A 241 -7.40 -1.96 -20.78
N TYR A 242 -8.36 -1.09 -20.91
CA TYR A 242 -9.68 -1.41 -21.41
C TYR A 242 -9.80 -1.03 -22.88
N GLN A 243 -10.36 -1.94 -23.68
CA GLN A 243 -10.69 -1.72 -25.06
C GLN A 243 -12.22 -1.77 -25.25
N TYR A 244 -12.75 -0.80 -25.98
CA TYR A 244 -14.19 -0.81 -26.27
C TYR A 244 -14.51 -1.85 -27.35
N ASP A 245 -15.47 -2.70 -27.06
CA ASP A 245 -16.03 -3.69 -28.00
C ASP A 245 -17.35 -3.14 -28.58
N ASP A 246 -17.29 -2.71 -29.82
CA ASP A 246 -18.44 -2.16 -30.54
C ASP A 246 -19.56 -3.20 -30.75
N ALA A 247 -19.21 -4.48 -30.89
CA ALA A 247 -20.19 -5.54 -31.12
C ALA A 247 -21.10 -5.78 -29.90
N HIS A 248 -20.53 -5.62 -28.70
CA HIS A 248 -21.25 -5.84 -27.44
C HIS A 248 -21.52 -4.54 -26.67
N SER A 249 -21.10 -3.39 -27.22
CA SER A 249 -21.25 -2.04 -26.59
C SER A 249 -20.73 -2.03 -25.14
N THR A 250 -19.58 -2.62 -24.89
CA THR A 250 -18.98 -2.73 -23.56
C THR A 250 -17.46 -2.50 -23.59
N TRP A 251 -16.88 -2.13 -22.43
CA TRP A 251 -15.45 -2.07 -22.24
C TRP A 251 -14.93 -3.44 -21.77
N VAL A 252 -13.94 -3.98 -22.47
CA VAL A 252 -13.32 -5.28 -22.17
C VAL A 252 -11.96 -5.04 -21.55
N ASP A 253 -11.72 -5.63 -20.38
CA ASP A 253 -10.41 -5.63 -19.75
C ASP A 253 -9.43 -6.51 -20.55
N LYS A 254 -8.34 -5.92 -20.99
CA LYS A 254 -7.27 -6.57 -21.78
C LYS A 254 -6.03 -6.91 -20.94
N SER A 255 -6.16 -6.94 -19.63
CA SER A 255 -5.04 -7.22 -18.71
C SER A 255 -4.38 -8.57 -18.93
N ASP A 256 -5.12 -9.55 -19.48
CA ASP A 256 -4.62 -10.89 -19.78
C ASP A 256 -4.12 -11.05 -21.24
N ASP A 257 -4.31 -10.04 -22.08
CA ASP A 257 -3.89 -10.04 -23.48
C ASP A 257 -2.45 -9.57 -23.60
N LYS A 258 -1.51 -10.51 -23.69
CA LYS A 258 -0.08 -10.21 -23.73
C LYS A 258 0.34 -9.33 -24.89
N ALA A 259 -0.26 -9.50 -26.08
CA ALA A 259 0.08 -8.71 -27.26
C ALA A 259 -0.38 -7.27 -27.09
N PHE A 260 -1.60 -7.07 -26.59
CA PHE A 260 -2.14 -5.76 -26.26
C PHE A 260 -1.28 -5.03 -25.21
N LEU A 261 -0.91 -5.74 -24.13
CA LEU A 261 -0.07 -5.16 -23.09
C LEU A 261 1.33 -4.79 -23.59
N GLN A 262 1.93 -5.58 -24.49
CA GLN A 262 3.23 -5.25 -25.08
C GLN A 262 3.16 -3.95 -25.86
N GLU A 263 2.13 -3.77 -26.69
CA GLU A 263 1.93 -2.53 -27.43
C GLU A 263 1.65 -1.34 -26.51
N LEU A 264 0.78 -1.51 -25.51
CA LEU A 264 0.43 -0.49 -24.53
C LEU A 264 1.66 -0.01 -23.76
N VAL A 265 2.46 -0.93 -23.23
CA VAL A 265 3.66 -0.61 -22.45
C VAL A 265 4.77 -0.02 -23.33
N ALA A 266 4.89 -0.43 -24.59
CA ALA A 266 5.87 0.14 -25.51
C ALA A 266 5.59 1.62 -25.79
N ASN A 267 4.32 2.02 -25.78
CA ASN A 267 3.86 3.39 -26.08
C ASN A 267 3.75 4.28 -24.81
N SER A 268 4.04 3.75 -23.63
CA SER A 268 3.96 4.45 -22.34
C SER A 268 5.25 5.18 -21.96
#